data_5605fbdf19d96b5c3c884f609f68de2e
#
_entry.id   5605fbdf19d96b5c3c884f609f68de2e
#
_cell.length_a   1.000
_cell.length_b   1.000
_cell.length_c   1.000
_cell.angle_alpha   90.00
_cell.angle_beta   90.00
_cell.angle_gamma   90.00
#
_symmetry.space_group_name_H-M   'P 1'
#
loop_
_entity.id
_entity.type
_entity.pdbx_description
1 polymer ?
#
loop_
_entity_poly.entity_id
_entity_poly.type
_entity_poly.pdbx_seq_one_letter_code
_entity_poly.pdbx_strand_id
1 'polypeptide(L)'
;MRAVLRERGFRLIYLGMAVSLLGDASLLLIPAILAKKLTGSDGAAGLTLFFFTLPLCLSPLFGHVIDRVDRRRFLIAACLLSAAALTPLTAVSGGDTLWLLYPVSAAMGCSYAAVSGALSGLLKSVLPEELLAEANGALQTTRQGLRLVGPLLGVAVYTSSGIGAVVLLDAGTFVVAAAAFAALPKPSPVPAAPRGRWREEFSAGARHLAADPFLRRAAGAFCLMFTLAGATESLIFAVIDHGLGRAPEFTALTSTAMGVGAIIGGLCGATVIMRRGELFAIGTGIALYGAAVLLWTVPAEPAVLGAMTMAGAGLTLAGVARMTLVQRRSPGHLVGRVSTAFEAMAGAAQLLSLVAGAALVSLVDYRVLLAVVGLTICCAAAHALRGRTPAEHPRPG
;
A
#
# COMPACT_ATOMS: atom_id res chain seq x y z
N MET A 1 -14.16 -18.88 -3.24
CA MET A 1 -14.05 -18.15 -4.51
C MET A 1 -15.12 -18.55 -5.53
N ARG A 2 -15.48 -19.84 -5.66
CA ARG A 2 -16.55 -20.23 -6.60
C ARG A 2 -17.95 -19.79 -6.16
N ALA A 3 -18.24 -19.73 -4.88
CA ALA A 3 -19.54 -19.36 -4.36
C ALA A 3 -19.85 -17.87 -4.59
N VAL A 4 -18.93 -16.99 -4.23
CA VAL A 4 -19.10 -15.55 -4.39
C VAL A 4 -19.15 -15.11 -5.86
N LEU A 5 -18.44 -15.82 -6.76
CA LEU A 5 -18.48 -15.53 -8.19
C LEU A 5 -19.81 -15.95 -8.87
N ARG A 6 -20.67 -16.70 -8.20
CA ARG A 6 -22.04 -16.98 -8.70
C ARG A 6 -22.98 -15.78 -8.50
N GLU A 7 -22.71 -14.94 -7.52
CA GLU A 7 -23.48 -13.72 -7.27
C GLU A 7 -23.27 -12.69 -8.39
N ARG A 8 -24.35 -12.38 -9.15
CA ARG A 8 -24.28 -11.45 -10.29
C ARG A 8 -23.76 -10.08 -9.87
N GLY A 9 -24.20 -9.57 -8.73
CA GLY A 9 -23.75 -8.28 -8.19
C GLY A 9 -22.25 -8.26 -7.93
N PHE A 10 -21.72 -9.32 -7.31
CA PHE A 10 -20.28 -9.43 -7.05
C PHE A 10 -19.47 -9.54 -8.34
N ARG A 11 -19.91 -10.30 -9.34
CA ARG A 11 -19.18 -10.42 -10.61
C ARG A 11 -18.98 -9.07 -11.29
N LEU A 12 -20.02 -8.22 -11.30
CA LEU A 12 -19.93 -6.88 -11.87
C LEU A 12 -18.93 -6.01 -11.09
N ILE A 13 -19.01 -6.02 -9.75
CA ILE A 13 -18.06 -5.31 -8.89
C ILE A 13 -16.63 -5.82 -9.14
N TYR A 14 -16.46 -7.14 -9.11
CA TYR A 14 -15.15 -7.77 -9.23
C TYR A 14 -14.48 -7.49 -10.58
N LEU A 15 -15.22 -7.64 -11.69
CA LEU A 15 -14.69 -7.36 -13.01
C LEU A 15 -14.34 -5.88 -13.20
N GLY A 16 -15.26 -4.97 -12.80
CA GLY A 16 -14.99 -3.54 -12.84
C GLY A 16 -13.75 -3.15 -12.03
N MET A 17 -13.66 -3.67 -10.80
CA MET A 17 -12.51 -3.42 -9.93
C MET A 17 -11.22 -4.07 -10.42
N ALA A 18 -11.25 -5.28 -10.95
CA ALA A 18 -10.05 -5.92 -11.47
C ALA A 18 -9.46 -5.14 -12.65
N VAL A 19 -10.33 -4.65 -13.53
CA VAL A 19 -9.92 -3.80 -14.67
C VAL A 19 -9.36 -2.46 -14.16
N SER A 20 -10.03 -1.79 -13.22
CA SER A 20 -9.55 -0.52 -12.64
C SER A 20 -8.22 -0.69 -11.91
N LEU A 21 -8.08 -1.74 -11.10
CA LEU A 21 -6.82 -2.05 -10.39
C LEU A 21 -5.65 -2.31 -11.36
N LEU A 22 -5.91 -2.85 -12.56
CA LEU A 22 -4.87 -3.02 -13.58
C LEU A 22 -4.40 -1.67 -14.11
N GLY A 23 -5.33 -0.75 -14.40
CA GLY A 23 -5.01 0.62 -14.81
C GLY A 23 -4.21 1.35 -13.73
N ASP A 24 -4.75 1.39 -12.50
CA ASP A 24 -4.08 1.99 -11.34
C ASP A 24 -2.65 1.46 -11.14
N ALA A 25 -2.46 0.14 -11.20
CA ALA A 25 -1.15 -0.49 -11.04
C ALA A 25 -0.19 -0.16 -12.20
N SER A 26 -0.72 0.04 -13.42
CA SER A 26 0.07 0.41 -14.59
C SER A 26 0.53 1.88 -14.52
N LEU A 27 -0.31 2.77 -14.00
CA LEU A 27 0.02 4.19 -13.92
C LEU A 27 0.85 4.55 -12.67
N LEU A 28 0.80 3.76 -11.60
CA LEU A 28 1.33 4.09 -10.26
C LEU A 28 2.75 4.66 -10.26
N LEU A 29 3.67 4.05 -11.00
CA LEU A 29 5.07 4.46 -11.05
C LEU A 29 5.39 5.51 -12.12
N ILE A 30 4.50 5.71 -13.10
CA ILE A 30 4.78 6.55 -14.26
C ILE A 30 5.04 8.03 -13.89
N PRO A 31 4.28 8.67 -12.96
CA PRO A 31 4.58 10.04 -12.53
C PRO A 31 5.99 10.17 -11.93
N ALA A 32 6.44 9.19 -11.13
CA ALA A 32 7.77 9.21 -10.54
C ALA A 32 8.88 9.00 -11.58
N ILE A 33 8.70 8.07 -12.52
CA ILE A 33 9.61 7.84 -13.64
C ILE A 33 9.72 9.10 -14.50
N LEU A 34 8.59 9.74 -14.80
CA LEU A 34 8.54 10.95 -15.61
C LEU A 34 9.21 12.14 -14.90
N ALA A 35 8.94 12.31 -13.58
CA ALA A 35 9.62 13.31 -12.77
C ALA A 35 11.15 13.15 -12.79
N LYS A 36 11.64 11.92 -12.58
CA LYS A 36 13.09 11.61 -12.65
C LYS A 36 13.67 11.89 -14.03
N LYS A 37 12.98 11.49 -15.10
CA LYS A 37 13.44 11.72 -16.49
C LYS A 37 13.55 13.21 -16.83
N LEU A 38 12.56 14.01 -16.43
CA LEU A 38 12.50 15.43 -16.78
C LEU A 38 13.46 16.29 -15.94
N THR A 39 13.74 15.89 -14.70
CA THR A 39 14.53 16.72 -13.76
C THR A 39 15.90 16.16 -13.44
N GLY A 40 16.13 14.86 -13.67
CA GLY A 40 17.30 14.14 -13.13
C GLY A 40 17.26 13.95 -11.61
N SER A 41 16.23 14.46 -10.90
CA SER A 41 16.15 14.49 -9.44
C SER A 41 15.40 13.30 -8.85
N ASP A 42 16.05 12.57 -7.94
CA ASP A 42 15.42 11.50 -7.15
C ASP A 42 14.39 12.07 -6.16
N GLY A 43 14.64 13.28 -5.65
CA GLY A 43 13.71 13.99 -4.79
C GLY A 43 12.41 14.35 -5.50
N ALA A 44 12.45 14.76 -6.77
CA ALA A 44 11.26 15.04 -7.56
C ALA A 44 10.42 13.78 -7.78
N ALA A 45 11.06 12.63 -8.04
CA ALA A 45 10.37 11.34 -8.12
C ALA A 45 9.73 10.94 -6.77
N GLY A 46 10.46 11.11 -5.67
CA GLY A 46 9.94 10.85 -4.32
C GLY A 46 8.74 11.74 -3.95
N LEU A 47 8.74 13.00 -4.39
CA LEU A 47 7.61 13.92 -4.15
C LEU A 47 6.31 13.45 -4.85
N THR A 48 6.38 12.81 -6.00
CA THR A 48 5.16 12.27 -6.63
C THR A 48 4.53 11.17 -5.76
N LEU A 49 5.36 10.30 -5.17
CA LEU A 49 4.91 9.26 -4.25
C LEU A 49 4.39 9.84 -2.92
N PHE A 50 4.99 10.92 -2.44
CA PHE A 50 4.48 11.66 -1.30
C PHE A 50 3.06 12.19 -1.56
N PHE A 51 2.84 12.88 -2.67
CA PHE A 51 1.52 13.42 -3.02
C PHE A 51 0.49 12.32 -3.25
N PHE A 52 0.89 11.14 -3.76
CA PHE A 52 0.02 9.97 -3.84
C PHE A 52 -0.35 9.41 -2.46
N THR A 53 0.61 9.34 -1.54
CA THR A 53 0.43 8.72 -0.22
C THR A 53 -0.29 9.64 0.77
N LEU A 54 -0.14 10.95 0.64
CA LEU A 54 -0.72 11.95 1.54
C LEU A 54 -2.25 11.78 1.72
N PRO A 55 -3.06 11.66 0.65
CA PRO A 55 -4.50 11.44 0.79
C PRO A 55 -4.86 10.11 1.47
N LEU A 56 -4.02 9.07 1.34
CA LEU A 56 -4.26 7.77 1.98
C LEU A 56 -4.22 7.90 3.51
N CYS A 57 -3.35 8.74 4.03
CA CYS A 57 -3.32 9.04 5.48
C CYS A 57 -4.54 9.82 5.94
N LEU A 58 -5.20 10.54 5.04
CA LEU A 58 -6.44 11.26 5.29
C LEU A 58 -7.70 10.42 5.02
N SER A 59 -7.55 9.13 4.72
CA SER A 59 -8.65 8.21 4.39
C SER A 59 -9.81 8.20 5.42
N PRO A 60 -9.60 8.40 6.74
CA PRO A 60 -10.73 8.50 7.68
C PRO A 60 -11.68 9.66 7.38
N LEU A 61 -11.21 10.73 6.75
CA LEU A 61 -12.05 11.86 6.34
C LEU A 61 -12.98 11.48 5.18
N PHE A 62 -12.49 10.66 4.24
CA PHE A 62 -13.29 10.14 3.14
C PHE A 62 -14.44 9.25 3.65
N GLY A 63 -14.18 8.41 4.67
CA GLY A 63 -15.21 7.57 5.28
C GLY A 63 -16.43 8.36 5.73
N HIS A 64 -16.23 9.52 6.34
CA HIS A 64 -17.32 10.38 6.81
C HIS A 64 -18.21 10.92 5.68
N VAL A 65 -17.62 11.22 4.53
CA VAL A 65 -18.36 11.66 3.34
C VAL A 65 -19.10 10.48 2.70
N ILE A 66 -18.43 9.34 2.56
CA ILE A 66 -18.94 8.12 1.92
C ILE A 66 -20.18 7.60 2.66
N ASP A 67 -20.20 7.67 3.99
CA ASP A 67 -21.34 7.18 4.80
C ASP A 67 -22.63 8.01 4.66
N ARG A 68 -22.54 9.19 4.05
CA ARG A 68 -23.69 10.11 3.85
C ARG A 68 -24.32 10.05 2.46
N VAL A 69 -23.68 9.35 1.52
CA VAL A 69 -24.10 9.30 0.13
C VAL A 69 -24.40 7.87 -0.32
N ASP A 70 -25.18 7.74 -1.37
CA ASP A 70 -25.39 6.46 -2.05
C ASP A 70 -24.02 5.94 -2.58
N ARG A 71 -23.54 4.86 -2.01
CA ARG A 71 -22.21 4.29 -2.30
C ARG A 71 -22.02 3.94 -3.77
N ARG A 72 -23.08 3.45 -4.45
CA ARG A 72 -23.04 3.15 -5.88
C ARG A 72 -22.84 4.42 -6.71
N ARG A 73 -23.65 5.48 -6.45
CA ARG A 73 -23.53 6.78 -7.14
C ARG A 73 -22.18 7.42 -6.86
N PHE A 74 -21.71 7.32 -5.62
CA PHE A 74 -20.40 7.83 -5.22
C PHE A 74 -19.27 7.13 -5.99
N LEU A 75 -19.28 5.80 -6.11
CA LEU A 75 -18.27 5.04 -6.87
C LEU A 75 -18.29 5.40 -8.35
N ILE A 76 -19.47 5.55 -8.97
CA ILE A 76 -19.58 5.99 -10.36
C ILE A 76 -18.94 7.38 -10.53
N ALA A 77 -19.32 8.33 -9.69
CA ALA A 77 -18.78 9.70 -9.75
C ALA A 77 -17.26 9.71 -9.48
N ALA A 78 -16.80 8.96 -8.47
CA ALA A 78 -15.37 8.84 -8.15
C ALA A 78 -14.58 8.30 -9.34
N CYS A 79 -15.02 7.23 -9.99
CA CYS A 79 -14.34 6.68 -11.17
C CYS A 79 -14.30 7.69 -12.33
N LEU A 80 -15.41 8.39 -12.63
CA LEU A 80 -15.44 9.38 -13.72
C LEU A 80 -14.56 10.60 -13.41
N LEU A 81 -14.58 11.07 -12.17
CA LEU A 81 -13.69 12.15 -11.71
C LEU A 81 -12.23 11.73 -11.75
N SER A 82 -11.92 10.48 -11.38
CA SER A 82 -10.55 9.94 -11.48
C SER A 82 -10.08 9.89 -12.93
N ALA A 83 -10.90 9.39 -13.85
CA ALA A 83 -10.58 9.41 -15.28
C ALA A 83 -10.27 10.82 -15.78
N ALA A 84 -11.08 11.81 -15.40
CA ALA A 84 -10.86 13.21 -15.77
C ALA A 84 -9.61 13.80 -15.11
N ALA A 85 -9.33 13.47 -13.84
CA ALA A 85 -8.17 13.97 -13.10
C ALA A 85 -6.82 13.49 -13.64
N LEU A 86 -6.80 12.43 -14.44
CA LEU A 86 -5.58 11.93 -15.08
C LEU A 86 -5.22 12.72 -16.35
N THR A 87 -6.18 13.39 -16.98
CA THR A 87 -5.96 14.06 -18.29
C THR A 87 -4.82 15.09 -18.29
N PRO A 88 -4.54 15.87 -17.21
CA PRO A 88 -3.43 16.81 -17.22
C PRO A 88 -2.04 16.16 -17.40
N LEU A 89 -1.89 14.85 -17.08
CA LEU A 89 -0.62 14.15 -17.34
C LEU A 89 -0.23 14.14 -18.81
N THR A 90 -1.19 14.19 -19.73
CA THR A 90 -0.91 14.22 -21.19
C THR A 90 -0.23 15.52 -21.63
N ALA A 91 -0.36 16.60 -20.83
CA ALA A 91 0.27 17.88 -21.09
C ALA A 91 1.69 17.98 -20.53
N VAL A 92 2.15 16.97 -19.77
CA VAL A 92 3.49 16.99 -19.19
C VAL A 92 4.52 16.64 -20.26
N SER A 93 5.26 17.64 -20.72
CA SER A 93 6.26 17.49 -21.79
C SER A 93 7.65 18.07 -21.43
N GLY A 94 7.76 18.83 -20.35
CA GLY A 94 8.99 19.49 -19.95
C GLY A 94 8.96 20.05 -18.53
N GLY A 95 10.03 20.77 -18.16
CA GLY A 95 10.18 21.33 -16.80
C GLY A 95 9.05 22.28 -16.40
N ASP A 96 8.53 23.08 -17.32
CA ASP A 96 7.46 24.06 -17.06
C ASP A 96 6.14 23.42 -16.69
N THR A 97 5.91 22.17 -17.09
CA THR A 97 4.68 21.42 -16.83
C THR A 97 4.85 20.37 -15.75
N LEU A 98 6.04 20.23 -15.18
CA LEU A 98 6.34 19.24 -14.15
C LEU A 98 5.41 19.31 -12.94
N TRP A 99 5.04 20.53 -12.53
CA TRP A 99 4.17 20.74 -11.38
C TRP A 99 2.82 20.00 -11.46
N LEU A 100 2.35 19.66 -12.68
CA LEU A 100 1.11 18.90 -12.90
C LEU A 100 1.18 17.49 -12.34
N LEU A 101 2.40 16.90 -12.23
CA LEU A 101 2.58 15.57 -11.67
C LEU A 101 2.08 15.46 -10.22
N TYR A 102 2.30 16.48 -9.41
CA TYR A 102 2.00 16.47 -7.98
C TYR A 102 0.49 16.47 -7.70
N PRO A 103 -0.32 17.41 -8.23
CA PRO A 103 -1.76 17.39 -8.01
C PRO A 103 -2.43 16.17 -8.64
N VAL A 104 -1.93 15.65 -9.77
CA VAL A 104 -2.47 14.42 -10.34
C VAL A 104 -2.12 13.21 -9.47
N SER A 105 -0.90 13.11 -8.95
CA SER A 105 -0.54 12.05 -7.98
C SER A 105 -1.41 12.12 -6.72
N ALA A 106 -1.70 13.33 -6.22
CA ALA A 106 -2.63 13.52 -5.09
C ALA A 106 -4.06 13.08 -5.45
N ALA A 107 -4.54 13.42 -6.66
CA ALA A 107 -5.84 12.97 -7.14
C ALA A 107 -5.93 11.44 -7.26
N MET A 108 -4.87 10.77 -7.74
CA MET A 108 -4.77 9.30 -7.75
C MET A 108 -4.87 8.73 -6.33
N GLY A 109 -4.16 9.31 -5.36
CA GLY A 109 -4.24 8.90 -3.96
C GLY A 109 -5.64 9.10 -3.36
N CYS A 110 -6.30 10.23 -3.66
CA CYS A 110 -7.69 10.49 -3.28
C CYS A 110 -8.64 9.46 -3.88
N SER A 111 -8.49 9.17 -5.17
CA SER A 111 -9.27 8.14 -5.88
C SER A 111 -9.14 6.78 -5.21
N TYR A 112 -7.91 6.36 -4.98
CA TYR A 112 -7.62 5.07 -4.34
C TYR A 112 -8.26 4.96 -2.94
N ALA A 113 -8.14 5.99 -2.10
CA ALA A 113 -8.74 6.03 -0.77
C ALA A 113 -10.27 6.01 -0.83
N ALA A 114 -10.85 6.85 -1.70
CA ALA A 114 -12.29 6.99 -1.86
C ALA A 114 -12.95 5.71 -2.40
N VAL A 115 -12.39 5.12 -3.46
CA VAL A 115 -12.90 3.89 -4.07
C VAL A 115 -12.77 2.71 -3.10
N SER A 116 -11.61 2.55 -2.44
CA SER A 116 -11.41 1.46 -1.46
C SER A 116 -12.37 1.57 -0.27
N GLY A 117 -12.61 2.78 0.25
CA GLY A 117 -13.54 3.02 1.35
C GLY A 117 -14.99 2.73 0.96
N ALA A 118 -15.45 3.24 -0.18
CA ALA A 118 -16.82 3.05 -0.66
C ALA A 118 -17.10 1.59 -1.05
N LEU A 119 -16.12 0.91 -1.64
CA LEU A 119 -16.23 -0.48 -2.08
C LEU A 119 -16.52 -1.43 -0.91
N SER A 120 -15.85 -1.28 0.22
CA SER A 120 -16.08 -2.12 1.40
C SER A 120 -17.51 -2.00 1.92
N GLY A 121 -18.08 -0.81 1.88
CA GLY A 121 -19.48 -0.58 2.22
C GLY A 121 -20.48 -1.10 1.18
N LEU A 122 -20.15 -0.99 -0.12
CA LEU A 122 -20.97 -1.53 -1.20
C LEU A 122 -21.05 -3.05 -1.15
N LEU A 123 -19.93 -3.74 -0.90
CA LEU A 123 -19.91 -5.21 -0.75
C LEU A 123 -20.88 -5.70 0.34
N LYS A 124 -20.93 -5.00 1.48
CA LYS A 124 -21.87 -5.33 2.57
C LYS A 124 -23.34 -5.16 2.19
N SER A 125 -23.65 -4.31 1.20
CA SER A 125 -25.03 -4.11 0.73
C SER A 125 -25.45 -5.05 -0.40
N VAL A 126 -24.50 -5.72 -1.05
CA VAL A 126 -24.71 -6.58 -2.22
C VAL A 126 -24.58 -8.07 -1.87
N LEU A 127 -23.79 -8.40 -0.85
CA LEU A 127 -23.45 -9.78 -0.47
C LEU A 127 -23.96 -10.14 0.93
N PRO A 128 -24.38 -11.40 1.13
CA PRO A 128 -24.56 -11.98 2.46
C PRO A 128 -23.24 -11.93 3.27
N GLU A 129 -23.37 -11.85 4.59
CA GLU A 129 -22.23 -11.70 5.49
C GLU A 129 -21.21 -12.86 5.37
N GLU A 130 -21.70 -14.05 5.14
CA GLU A 130 -20.93 -15.29 4.99
C GLU A 130 -19.99 -15.26 3.77
N LEU A 131 -20.34 -14.49 2.72
CA LEU A 131 -19.55 -14.38 1.49
C LEU A 131 -18.57 -13.21 1.50
N LEU A 132 -18.64 -12.30 2.48
CA LEU A 132 -17.79 -11.12 2.54
C LEU A 132 -16.30 -11.45 2.66
N ALA A 133 -15.97 -12.48 3.45
CA ALA A 133 -14.58 -12.93 3.60
C ALA A 133 -14.01 -13.44 2.27
N GLU A 134 -14.81 -14.23 1.52
CA GLU A 134 -14.43 -14.77 0.22
C GLU A 134 -14.28 -13.66 -0.83
N ALA A 135 -15.19 -12.67 -0.83
CA ALA A 135 -15.15 -11.52 -1.71
C ALA A 135 -13.91 -10.64 -1.48
N ASN A 136 -13.63 -10.30 -0.23
CA ASN A 136 -12.43 -9.53 0.14
C ASN A 136 -11.14 -10.28 -0.19
N GLY A 137 -11.11 -11.59 0.04
CA GLY A 137 -9.99 -12.45 -0.34
C GLY A 137 -9.72 -12.45 -1.85
N ALA A 138 -10.78 -12.55 -2.67
CA ALA A 138 -10.66 -12.49 -4.12
C ALA A 138 -10.09 -11.15 -4.60
N LEU A 139 -10.64 -10.02 -4.10
CA LEU A 139 -10.16 -8.67 -4.44
C LEU A 139 -8.70 -8.46 -4.01
N GLN A 140 -8.35 -8.91 -2.80
CA GLN A 140 -6.98 -8.78 -2.30
C GLN A 140 -5.99 -9.61 -3.11
N THR A 141 -6.34 -10.84 -3.48
CA THR A 141 -5.50 -11.70 -4.34
C THR A 141 -5.28 -11.04 -5.70
N THR A 142 -6.35 -10.50 -6.31
CA THR A 142 -6.27 -9.77 -7.59
C THR A 142 -5.36 -8.55 -7.46
N ARG A 143 -5.53 -7.76 -6.39
CA ARG A 143 -4.68 -6.59 -6.13
C ARG A 143 -3.21 -6.96 -6.03
N GLN A 144 -2.89 -8.03 -5.31
CA GLN A 144 -1.49 -8.48 -5.16
C GLN A 144 -0.93 -9.04 -6.48
N GLY A 145 -1.73 -9.78 -7.26
CA GLY A 145 -1.32 -10.24 -8.58
C GLY A 145 -1.05 -9.09 -9.55
N LEU A 146 -1.91 -8.07 -9.55
CA LEU A 146 -1.75 -6.90 -10.42
C LEU A 146 -0.57 -5.99 -10.01
N ARG A 147 -0.16 -6.01 -8.76
CA ARG A 147 1.10 -5.35 -8.33
C ARG A 147 2.34 -5.95 -8.98
N LEU A 148 2.29 -7.22 -9.39
CA LEU A 148 3.39 -7.86 -10.11
C LEU A 148 3.45 -7.44 -11.58
N VAL A 149 2.29 -7.42 -12.23
CA VAL A 149 2.18 -7.26 -13.69
C VAL A 149 1.96 -5.81 -14.11
N GLY A 150 1.23 -5.04 -13.28
CA GLY A 150 0.82 -3.67 -13.59
C GLY A 150 1.97 -2.74 -13.92
N PRO A 151 3.01 -2.62 -13.07
CA PRO A 151 4.14 -1.73 -13.35
C PRO A 151 4.87 -2.09 -14.65
N LEU A 152 5.03 -3.37 -14.96
CA LEU A 152 5.66 -3.82 -16.20
C LEU A 152 4.81 -3.43 -17.41
N LEU A 153 3.49 -3.64 -17.33
CA LEU A 153 2.56 -3.22 -18.39
C LEU A 153 2.60 -1.70 -18.58
N GLY A 154 2.55 -0.94 -17.48
CA GLY A 154 2.60 0.51 -17.52
C GLY A 154 3.87 1.04 -18.18
N VAL A 155 5.02 0.51 -17.80
CA VAL A 155 6.30 0.90 -18.42
C VAL A 155 6.36 0.46 -19.88
N ALA A 156 5.90 -0.73 -20.24
CA ALA A 156 5.86 -1.21 -21.62
C ALA A 156 5.00 -0.29 -22.51
N VAL A 157 3.80 0.09 -22.05
CA VAL A 157 2.92 1.04 -22.76
C VAL A 157 3.54 2.44 -22.82
N TYR A 158 4.14 2.91 -21.72
CA TYR A 158 4.80 4.21 -21.67
C TYR A 158 5.96 4.31 -22.65
N THR A 159 6.83 3.29 -22.69
CA THR A 159 8.02 3.29 -23.56
C THR A 159 7.68 3.11 -25.04
N SER A 160 6.60 2.38 -25.37
CA SER A 160 6.18 2.14 -26.75
C SER A 160 5.30 3.26 -27.32
N SER A 161 4.43 3.86 -26.51
CA SER A 161 3.34 4.72 -26.97
C SER A 161 3.21 6.03 -26.21
N GLY A 162 4.11 6.29 -25.23
CA GLY A 162 4.16 7.52 -24.45
C GLY A 162 3.13 7.61 -23.36
N ILE A 163 3.16 8.75 -22.62
CA ILE A 163 2.32 8.99 -21.44
C ILE A 163 0.82 9.00 -21.78
N GLY A 164 0.44 9.54 -22.93
CA GLY A 164 -0.96 9.61 -23.35
C GLY A 164 -1.63 8.25 -23.43
N ALA A 165 -0.91 7.21 -23.90
CA ALA A 165 -1.44 5.85 -24.00
C ALA A 165 -1.69 5.24 -22.61
N VAL A 166 -0.81 5.48 -21.63
CA VAL A 166 -1.00 5.00 -20.24
C VAL A 166 -2.19 5.70 -19.59
N VAL A 167 -2.31 7.01 -19.80
CA VAL A 167 -3.46 7.79 -19.30
C VAL A 167 -4.76 7.30 -19.89
N LEU A 168 -4.81 7.07 -21.20
CA LEU A 168 -6.01 6.54 -21.89
C LEU A 168 -6.36 5.12 -21.40
N LEU A 169 -5.35 4.27 -21.20
CA LEU A 169 -5.55 2.95 -20.63
C LEU A 169 -6.22 3.03 -19.27
N ASP A 170 -5.65 3.81 -18.34
CA ASP A 170 -6.17 3.89 -16.97
C ASP A 170 -7.51 4.63 -16.91
N ALA A 171 -7.67 5.75 -17.60
CA ALA A 171 -8.96 6.44 -17.73
C ALA A 171 -10.04 5.53 -18.31
N GLY A 172 -9.70 4.72 -19.30
CA GLY A 172 -10.60 3.71 -19.88
C GLY A 172 -11.01 2.65 -18.84
N THR A 173 -10.08 2.20 -18.00
CA THR A 173 -10.41 1.24 -16.94
C THR A 173 -11.36 1.83 -15.90
N PHE A 174 -11.23 3.10 -15.55
CA PHE A 174 -12.19 3.81 -14.68
C PHE A 174 -13.58 3.92 -15.31
N VAL A 175 -13.66 4.18 -16.61
CA VAL A 175 -14.96 4.21 -17.33
C VAL A 175 -15.63 2.83 -17.32
N VAL A 176 -14.86 1.76 -17.53
CA VAL A 176 -15.37 0.37 -17.43
C VAL A 176 -15.86 0.08 -16.01
N ALA A 177 -15.11 0.47 -14.98
CA ALA A 177 -15.53 0.31 -13.59
C ALA A 177 -16.81 1.10 -13.29
N ALA A 178 -16.91 2.35 -13.75
CA ALA A 178 -18.13 3.17 -13.60
C ALA A 178 -19.34 2.51 -14.27
N ALA A 179 -19.18 1.97 -15.48
CA ALA A 179 -20.22 1.23 -16.19
C ALA A 179 -20.64 -0.05 -15.43
N ALA A 180 -19.67 -0.80 -14.86
CA ALA A 180 -19.95 -1.96 -14.03
C ALA A 180 -20.76 -1.60 -12.79
N PHE A 181 -20.41 -0.52 -12.08
CA PHE A 181 -21.20 0.00 -10.95
C PHE A 181 -22.58 0.51 -11.38
N ALA A 182 -22.69 1.12 -12.55
CA ALA A 182 -23.97 1.56 -13.08
C ALA A 182 -24.90 0.40 -13.48
N ALA A 183 -24.36 -0.75 -13.82
CA ALA A 183 -25.13 -1.96 -14.13
C ALA A 183 -25.61 -2.71 -12.88
N LEU A 184 -25.17 -2.35 -11.67
CA LEU A 184 -25.64 -2.97 -10.42
C LEU A 184 -27.12 -2.62 -10.18
N PRO A 185 -27.90 -3.58 -9.65
CA PRO A 185 -29.23 -3.26 -9.09
C PRO A 185 -29.07 -2.20 -7.98
N LYS A 186 -30.14 -1.41 -7.75
CA LYS A 186 -30.12 -0.46 -6.63
C LYS A 186 -29.90 -1.22 -5.32
N PRO A 187 -28.84 -0.94 -4.55
CA PRO A 187 -28.59 -1.62 -3.29
C PRO A 187 -29.72 -1.30 -2.30
N SER A 188 -30.08 -2.30 -1.49
CA SER A 188 -30.98 -2.05 -0.36
C SER A 188 -30.35 -1.04 0.61
N PRO A 189 -31.15 -0.11 1.18
CA PRO A 189 -30.64 0.83 2.18
C PRO A 189 -30.04 0.05 3.36
N VAL A 190 -28.75 0.16 3.58
CA VAL A 190 -28.12 -0.37 4.80
C VAL A 190 -28.36 0.67 5.90
N PRO A 191 -28.92 0.29 7.06
CA PRO A 191 -29.08 1.20 8.18
C PRO A 191 -27.74 1.88 8.51
N ALA A 192 -27.77 3.20 8.65
CA ALA A 192 -26.56 3.94 9.04
C ALA A 192 -26.09 3.43 10.42
N ALA A 193 -24.84 3.01 10.50
CA ALA A 193 -24.26 2.62 11.78
C ALA A 193 -24.35 3.76 12.79
N PRO A 194 -24.58 3.48 14.10
CA PRO A 194 -24.63 4.51 15.14
C PRO A 194 -23.38 5.39 15.06
N ARG A 195 -23.58 6.71 15.06
CA ARG A 195 -22.52 7.71 14.92
C ARG A 195 -21.63 7.71 16.17
N GLY A 196 -20.58 6.88 16.18
CA GLY A 196 -19.48 7.06 17.13
C GLY A 196 -18.69 8.33 16.79
N ARG A 197 -18.26 9.10 17.79
CA ARG A 197 -17.32 10.20 17.54
C ARG A 197 -15.99 9.58 17.11
N TRP A 198 -15.55 9.83 15.88
CA TRP A 198 -14.29 9.34 15.31
C TRP A 198 -13.12 9.46 16.30
N ARG A 199 -13.02 10.59 17.03
CA ARG A 199 -11.98 10.81 18.04
C ARG A 199 -12.07 9.81 19.20
N GLU A 200 -13.25 9.42 19.63
CA GLU A 200 -13.46 8.46 20.73
C GLU A 200 -13.08 7.05 20.28
N GLU A 201 -13.45 6.69 19.04
CA GLU A 201 -13.11 5.40 18.45
C GLU A 201 -11.63 5.24 18.23
N PHE A 202 -10.98 6.25 17.66
CA PHE A 202 -9.53 6.27 17.47
C PHE A 202 -8.79 6.24 18.80
N SER A 203 -9.20 7.06 19.78
CA SER A 203 -8.57 7.10 21.09
C SER A 203 -8.74 5.79 21.89
N ALA A 204 -9.86 5.07 21.70
CA ALA A 204 -10.05 3.75 22.30
C ALA A 204 -9.09 2.72 21.71
N GLY A 205 -8.92 2.70 20.38
CA GLY A 205 -7.94 1.84 19.71
C GLY A 205 -6.51 2.15 20.13
N ALA A 206 -6.13 3.42 20.14
CA ALA A 206 -4.79 3.86 20.55
C ALA A 206 -4.50 3.56 22.03
N ARG A 207 -5.47 3.75 22.93
CA ARG A 207 -5.32 3.40 24.36
C ARG A 207 -5.14 1.90 24.56
N HIS A 208 -5.92 1.07 23.86
CA HIS A 208 -5.76 -0.39 23.95
C HIS A 208 -4.41 -0.84 23.42
N LEU A 209 -3.96 -0.27 22.28
CA LEU A 209 -2.64 -0.53 21.71
C LEU A 209 -1.50 -0.13 22.67
N ALA A 210 -1.63 1.01 23.37
CA ALA A 210 -0.63 1.47 24.32
C ALA A 210 -0.65 0.67 25.64
N ALA A 211 -1.81 0.12 26.04
CA ALA A 211 -1.97 -0.63 27.28
C ALA A 211 -1.42 -2.07 27.17
N ASP A 212 -1.56 -2.74 26.00
CA ASP A 212 -1.02 -4.08 25.82
C ASP A 212 0.48 -4.01 25.47
N PRO A 213 1.38 -4.62 26.26
CA PRO A 213 2.83 -4.55 26.04
C PRO A 213 3.27 -5.18 24.73
N PHE A 214 2.57 -6.20 24.22
CA PHE A 214 2.90 -6.86 22.95
C PHE A 214 2.47 -6.00 21.76
N LEU A 215 1.26 -5.45 21.80
CA LEU A 215 0.77 -4.53 20.77
C LEU A 215 1.62 -3.27 20.71
N ARG A 216 1.96 -2.68 21.86
CA ARG A 216 2.82 -1.49 21.96
C ARG A 216 4.20 -1.74 21.36
N ARG A 217 4.80 -2.90 21.66
CA ARG A 217 6.11 -3.28 21.11
C ARG A 217 6.06 -3.48 19.62
N ALA A 218 5.06 -4.18 19.12
CA ALA A 218 4.84 -4.36 17.69
C ALA A 218 4.63 -3.01 17.00
N ALA A 219 3.80 -2.12 17.56
CA ALA A 219 3.55 -0.79 17.03
C ALA A 219 4.83 0.05 16.98
N GLY A 220 5.63 0.06 18.02
CA GLY A 220 6.91 0.78 18.05
C GLY A 220 7.88 0.29 16.96
N ALA A 221 8.02 -1.03 16.79
CA ALA A 221 8.89 -1.63 15.77
C ALA A 221 8.39 -1.30 14.34
N PHE A 222 7.08 -1.37 14.11
CA PHE A 222 6.47 -0.99 12.83
C PHE A 222 6.58 0.50 12.53
N CYS A 223 6.28 1.38 13.51
CA CYS A 223 6.43 2.81 13.32
C CYS A 223 7.86 3.17 12.94
N LEU A 224 8.84 2.59 13.63
CA LEU A 224 10.25 2.84 13.32
C LEU A 224 10.62 2.32 11.92
N MET A 225 10.16 1.12 11.56
CA MET A 225 10.37 0.59 10.21
C MET A 225 9.76 1.50 9.14
N PHE A 226 8.49 1.91 9.30
CA PHE A 226 7.81 2.77 8.32
C PHE A 226 8.38 4.19 8.30
N THR A 227 8.81 4.73 9.44
CA THR A 227 9.55 6.00 9.51
C THR A 227 10.81 5.95 8.63
N LEU A 228 11.50 4.83 8.59
CA LEU A 228 12.73 4.70 7.80
C LEU A 228 12.44 4.23 6.36
N ALA A 229 11.42 3.40 6.18
CA ALA A 229 11.02 2.88 4.87
C ALA A 229 10.53 3.98 3.91
N GLY A 230 9.93 5.07 4.42
CA GLY A 230 9.52 6.19 3.56
C GLY A 230 10.69 6.78 2.76
N ALA A 231 11.86 6.90 3.37
CA ALA A 231 13.06 7.38 2.67
C ALA A 231 13.50 6.45 1.53
N THR A 232 13.29 5.13 1.66
CA THR A 232 13.72 4.15 0.65
C THR A 232 12.95 4.28 -0.66
N GLU A 233 11.75 4.86 -0.65
CA GLU A 233 10.95 5.14 -1.86
C GLU A 233 11.63 6.14 -2.82
N SER A 234 12.37 7.10 -2.27
CA SER A 234 13.19 8.03 -3.09
C SER A 234 14.55 7.43 -3.40
N LEU A 235 15.16 6.71 -2.45
CA LEU A 235 16.50 6.13 -2.58
C LEU A 235 16.55 5.04 -3.66
N ILE A 236 15.45 4.36 -3.98
CA ILE A 236 15.45 3.33 -5.04
C ILE A 236 15.80 3.92 -6.41
N PHE A 237 15.39 5.16 -6.69
CA PHE A 237 15.75 5.83 -7.94
C PHE A 237 17.25 6.11 -7.99
N ALA A 238 17.87 6.52 -6.87
CA ALA A 238 19.31 6.71 -6.77
C ALA A 238 20.08 5.38 -6.93
N VAL A 239 19.59 4.28 -6.36
CA VAL A 239 20.17 2.93 -6.54
C VAL A 239 20.15 2.53 -8.01
N ILE A 240 19.06 2.77 -8.71
CA ILE A 240 18.88 2.39 -10.12
C ILE A 240 19.78 3.24 -11.02
N ASP A 241 19.79 4.56 -10.83
CA ASP A 241 20.54 5.50 -11.64
C ASP A 241 22.05 5.46 -11.30
N HIS A 242 22.42 5.85 -10.08
CA HIS A 242 23.82 5.97 -9.68
C HIS A 242 24.47 4.63 -9.32
N GLY A 243 23.69 3.65 -8.84
CA GLY A 243 24.19 2.34 -8.48
C GLY A 243 24.33 1.38 -9.65
N LEU A 244 23.26 1.25 -10.45
CA LEU A 244 23.18 0.28 -11.53
C LEU A 244 23.41 0.89 -12.92
N GLY A 245 23.39 2.23 -13.06
CA GLY A 245 23.46 2.91 -14.35
C GLY A 245 22.28 2.57 -15.27
N ARG A 246 21.12 2.25 -14.68
CA ARG A 246 19.92 1.86 -15.41
C ARG A 246 18.90 3.01 -15.47
N ALA A 247 18.07 2.97 -16.52
CA ALA A 247 16.99 3.93 -16.69
C ALA A 247 15.91 3.77 -15.58
N PRO A 248 15.18 4.85 -15.22
CA PRO A 248 14.17 4.84 -14.16
C PRO A 248 13.07 3.78 -14.35
N GLU A 249 12.83 3.33 -15.57
CA GLU A 249 11.88 2.26 -15.91
C GLU A 249 12.22 0.92 -15.26
N PHE A 250 13.49 0.72 -14.86
CA PHE A 250 13.92 -0.47 -14.14
C PHE A 250 13.19 -0.64 -12.79
N THR A 251 12.58 0.44 -12.26
CA THR A 251 11.70 0.39 -11.08
C THR A 251 10.54 -0.58 -11.24
N ALA A 252 10.03 -0.80 -12.45
CA ALA A 252 8.98 -1.79 -12.70
C ALA A 252 9.47 -3.22 -12.38
N LEU A 253 10.70 -3.55 -12.76
CA LEU A 253 11.28 -4.87 -12.48
C LEU A 253 11.56 -5.05 -10.98
N THR A 254 12.08 -4.02 -10.30
CA THR A 254 12.30 -4.05 -8.86
C THR A 254 10.99 -4.20 -8.08
N SER A 255 9.91 -3.54 -8.51
CA SER A 255 8.57 -3.68 -7.92
C SER A 255 8.01 -5.09 -8.12
N THR A 256 8.23 -5.68 -9.29
CA THR A 256 7.85 -7.08 -9.56
C THR A 256 8.61 -8.05 -8.65
N ALA A 257 9.93 -7.87 -8.50
CA ALA A 257 10.74 -8.68 -7.59
C ALA A 257 10.24 -8.58 -6.13
N MET A 258 9.90 -7.37 -5.69
CA MET A 258 9.30 -7.14 -4.38
C MET A 258 7.95 -7.87 -4.22
N GLY A 259 7.12 -7.87 -5.25
CA GLY A 259 5.84 -8.59 -5.26
C GLY A 259 6.00 -10.11 -5.19
N VAL A 260 7.00 -10.68 -5.90
CA VAL A 260 7.36 -12.12 -5.78
C VAL A 260 7.72 -12.44 -4.33
N GLY A 261 8.55 -11.59 -3.71
CA GLY A 261 8.89 -11.72 -2.31
C GLY A 261 7.67 -11.65 -1.38
N ALA A 262 6.73 -10.76 -1.67
CA ALA A 262 5.50 -10.63 -0.89
C ALA A 262 4.66 -11.92 -0.91
N ILE A 263 4.60 -12.62 -2.03
CA ILE A 263 3.94 -13.94 -2.12
C ILE A 263 4.68 -14.95 -1.23
N ILE A 264 6.00 -15.02 -1.32
CA ILE A 264 6.81 -15.93 -0.50
C ILE A 264 6.59 -15.65 0.98
N GLY A 265 6.66 -14.39 1.40
CA GLY A 265 6.44 -13.98 2.79
C GLY A 265 5.03 -14.33 3.30
N GLY A 266 4.01 -14.19 2.45
CA GLY A 266 2.64 -14.56 2.76
C GLY A 266 2.45 -16.06 2.95
N LEU A 267 3.02 -16.87 2.05
CA LEU A 267 2.94 -18.35 2.13
C LEU A 267 3.68 -18.90 3.36
N CYS A 268 4.85 -18.34 3.67
CA CYS A 268 5.65 -18.77 4.83
C CYS A 268 5.09 -18.22 6.16
N GLY A 269 4.33 -17.13 6.11
CA GLY A 269 3.90 -16.36 7.28
C GLY A 269 3.17 -17.19 8.31
N ALA A 270 2.15 -17.95 7.90
CA ALA A 270 1.39 -18.82 8.80
C ALA A 270 2.28 -19.84 9.52
N THR A 271 3.21 -20.46 8.81
CA THR A 271 4.12 -21.47 9.38
C THR A 271 5.07 -20.84 10.41
N VAL A 272 5.62 -19.66 10.12
CA VAL A 272 6.52 -18.97 11.05
C VAL A 272 5.76 -18.54 12.31
N ILE A 273 4.55 -17.98 12.16
CA ILE A 273 3.70 -17.56 13.26
C ILE A 273 3.33 -18.74 14.16
N MET A 274 2.91 -19.88 13.57
CA MET A 274 2.55 -21.06 14.33
C MET A 274 3.73 -21.66 15.11
N ARG A 275 4.95 -21.62 14.53
CA ARG A 275 6.14 -22.24 15.16
C ARG A 275 6.84 -21.35 16.16
N ARG A 276 6.85 -20.04 15.96
CA ARG A 276 7.69 -19.10 16.72
C ARG A 276 6.93 -17.91 17.32
N GLY A 277 5.62 -17.78 17.02
CA GLY A 277 4.77 -16.70 17.49
C GLY A 277 4.85 -15.41 16.66
N GLU A 278 3.90 -14.52 16.91
CA GLU A 278 3.69 -13.30 16.12
C GLU A 278 4.84 -12.29 16.25
N LEU A 279 5.33 -12.05 17.46
CA LEU A 279 6.42 -11.08 17.69
C LEU A 279 7.72 -11.52 17.02
N PHE A 280 8.02 -12.82 17.02
CA PHE A 280 9.17 -13.35 16.30
C PHE A 280 9.01 -13.16 14.79
N ALA A 281 7.84 -13.44 14.25
CA ALA A 281 7.55 -13.24 12.82
C ALA A 281 7.64 -11.76 12.41
N ILE A 282 7.15 -10.84 13.26
CA ILE A 282 7.29 -9.39 13.07
C ILE A 282 8.78 -9.01 13.06
N GLY A 283 9.52 -9.40 14.08
CA GLY A 283 10.94 -9.06 14.18
C GLY A 283 11.77 -9.63 13.03
N THR A 284 11.50 -10.87 12.61
CA THR A 284 12.15 -11.49 11.45
C THR A 284 11.81 -10.76 10.15
N GLY A 285 10.54 -10.39 9.94
CA GLY A 285 10.12 -9.63 8.76
C GLY A 285 10.81 -8.26 8.69
N ILE A 286 10.90 -7.54 9.81
CA ILE A 286 11.62 -6.26 9.91
C ILE A 286 13.11 -6.46 9.67
N ALA A 287 13.74 -7.53 10.20
CA ALA A 287 15.15 -7.85 9.97
C ALA A 287 15.44 -8.13 8.49
N LEU A 288 14.58 -8.90 7.83
CA LEU A 288 14.69 -9.15 6.39
C LEU A 288 14.63 -7.87 5.58
N TYR A 289 13.69 -6.96 5.92
CA TYR A 289 13.58 -5.67 5.25
C TYR A 289 14.83 -4.81 5.47
N GLY A 290 15.32 -4.70 6.71
CA GLY A 290 16.55 -3.95 7.02
C GLY A 290 17.80 -4.50 6.31
N ALA A 291 17.95 -5.83 6.28
CA ALA A 291 19.04 -6.50 5.57
C ALA A 291 18.93 -6.28 4.04
N ALA A 292 17.72 -6.27 3.49
CA ALA A 292 17.48 -5.94 2.09
C ALA A 292 17.95 -4.52 1.76
N VAL A 293 17.59 -3.53 2.60
CA VAL A 293 18.03 -2.14 2.43
C VAL A 293 19.55 -2.02 2.45
N LEU A 294 20.24 -2.76 3.32
CA LEU A 294 21.71 -2.81 3.31
C LEU A 294 22.24 -3.42 2.01
N LEU A 295 21.61 -4.46 1.50
CA LEU A 295 22.05 -5.12 0.26
C LEU A 295 21.87 -4.22 -0.98
N TRP A 296 20.99 -3.20 -0.96
CA TRP A 296 20.86 -2.23 -2.05
C TRP A 296 22.11 -1.34 -2.23
N THR A 297 23.02 -1.30 -1.26
CA THR A 297 24.31 -0.61 -1.42
C THR A 297 25.24 -1.31 -2.41
N VAL A 298 24.98 -2.59 -2.73
CA VAL A 298 25.78 -3.38 -3.67
C VAL A 298 25.34 -3.07 -5.11
N PRO A 299 26.22 -2.52 -5.95
CA PRO A 299 25.87 -2.08 -7.31
C PRO A 299 25.83 -3.25 -8.30
N ALA A 300 24.94 -4.21 -8.04
CA ALA A 300 24.76 -5.39 -8.89
C ALA A 300 23.26 -5.70 -9.05
N GLU A 301 22.80 -5.85 -10.29
CA GLU A 301 21.37 -6.11 -10.57
C GLU A 301 20.83 -7.33 -9.83
N PRO A 302 21.51 -8.51 -9.80
CA PRO A 302 21.02 -9.67 -9.07
C PRO A 302 20.89 -9.42 -7.56
N ALA A 303 21.81 -8.60 -6.99
CA ALA A 303 21.77 -8.24 -5.58
C ALA A 303 20.58 -7.34 -5.28
N VAL A 304 20.33 -6.34 -6.10
CA VAL A 304 19.18 -5.42 -5.94
C VAL A 304 17.86 -6.16 -6.13
N LEU A 305 17.71 -7.02 -7.14
CA LEU A 305 16.48 -7.81 -7.35
C LEU A 305 16.26 -8.83 -6.23
N GLY A 306 17.32 -9.51 -5.77
CA GLY A 306 17.26 -10.42 -4.63
C GLY A 306 16.89 -9.69 -3.34
N ALA A 307 17.45 -8.51 -3.12
CA ALA A 307 17.12 -7.65 -1.98
C ALA A 307 15.67 -7.14 -2.04
N MET A 308 15.16 -6.77 -3.21
CA MET A 308 13.75 -6.41 -3.39
C MET A 308 12.82 -7.58 -3.06
N THR A 309 13.17 -8.78 -3.51
CA THR A 309 12.42 -10.01 -3.15
C THR A 309 12.45 -10.22 -1.64
N MET A 310 13.60 -10.06 -1.00
CA MET A 310 13.74 -10.18 0.45
C MET A 310 12.95 -9.10 1.20
N ALA A 311 12.97 -7.86 0.72
CA ALA A 311 12.18 -6.75 1.28
C ALA A 311 10.67 -7.04 1.22
N GLY A 312 10.18 -7.51 0.07
CA GLY A 312 8.77 -7.89 -0.09
C GLY A 312 8.36 -9.03 0.83
N ALA A 313 9.20 -10.06 0.96
CA ALA A 313 8.95 -11.17 1.88
C ALA A 313 8.91 -10.70 3.34
N GLY A 314 9.86 -9.87 3.75
CA GLY A 314 9.94 -9.32 5.10
C GLY A 314 8.74 -8.46 5.45
N LEU A 315 8.37 -7.53 4.56
CA LEU A 315 7.24 -6.62 4.76
C LEU A 315 5.91 -7.37 4.89
N THR A 316 5.69 -8.38 4.03
CA THR A 316 4.46 -9.18 4.06
C THR A 316 4.40 -10.08 5.28
N LEU A 317 5.51 -10.75 5.64
CA LEU A 317 5.60 -11.56 6.85
C LEU A 317 5.26 -10.74 8.10
N ALA A 318 5.89 -9.57 8.23
CA ALA A 318 5.63 -8.66 9.35
C ALA A 318 4.17 -8.19 9.36
N GLY A 319 3.60 -7.85 8.20
CA GLY A 319 2.20 -7.40 8.05
C GLY A 319 1.18 -8.45 8.46
N VAL A 320 1.35 -9.70 8.01
CA VAL A 320 0.48 -10.84 8.38
C VAL A 320 0.57 -11.12 9.88
N ALA A 321 1.79 -11.13 10.43
CA ALA A 321 2.01 -11.39 11.85
C ALA A 321 1.41 -10.27 12.74
N ARG A 322 1.53 -9.00 12.30
CA ARG A 322 0.88 -7.86 12.97
C ARG A 322 -0.63 -8.04 13.02
N MET A 323 -1.24 -8.36 11.88
CA MET A 323 -2.71 -8.52 11.81
C MET A 323 -3.18 -9.66 12.73
N THR A 324 -2.46 -10.77 12.73
CA THR A 324 -2.74 -11.92 13.62
C THR A 324 -2.59 -11.52 15.10
N LEU A 325 -1.54 -10.76 15.45
CA LEU A 325 -1.33 -10.27 16.81
C LEU A 325 -2.49 -9.37 17.26
N VAL A 326 -2.90 -8.42 16.42
CA VAL A 326 -4.04 -7.54 16.72
C VAL A 326 -5.33 -8.34 16.92
N GLN A 327 -5.62 -9.30 16.04
CA GLN A 327 -6.81 -10.14 16.16
C GLN A 327 -6.83 -11.00 17.43
N ARG A 328 -5.69 -11.53 17.86
CA ARG A 328 -5.59 -12.39 19.05
C ARG A 328 -5.60 -11.61 20.36
N ARG A 329 -5.05 -10.38 20.35
CA ARG A 329 -4.88 -9.56 21.56
C ARG A 329 -5.97 -8.51 21.77
N SER A 330 -6.84 -8.29 20.79
CA SER A 330 -7.89 -7.28 20.90
C SER A 330 -9.27 -7.93 20.95
N PRO A 331 -10.18 -7.46 21.84
CA PRO A 331 -11.59 -7.83 21.78
C PRO A 331 -12.19 -7.55 20.41
N GLY A 332 -13.11 -8.40 19.94
CA GLY A 332 -13.65 -8.31 18.57
C GLY A 332 -14.13 -6.91 18.16
N HIS A 333 -14.78 -6.18 19.08
CA HIS A 333 -15.28 -4.81 18.85
C HIS A 333 -14.16 -3.74 18.77
N LEU A 334 -12.92 -4.05 19.21
CA LEU A 334 -11.77 -3.15 19.15
C LEU A 334 -10.78 -3.47 18.02
N VAL A 335 -10.84 -4.66 17.41
CA VAL A 335 -9.88 -5.08 16.36
C VAL A 335 -9.75 -4.04 15.24
N GLY A 336 -10.87 -3.55 14.72
CA GLY A 336 -10.87 -2.51 13.68
C GLY A 336 -10.24 -1.20 14.16
N ARG A 337 -10.58 -0.75 15.38
CA ARG A 337 -10.09 0.50 15.96
C ARG A 337 -8.58 0.45 16.23
N VAL A 338 -8.08 -0.69 16.74
CA VAL A 338 -6.64 -0.93 16.96
C VAL A 338 -5.89 -0.97 15.63
N SER A 339 -6.44 -1.65 14.60
CA SER A 339 -5.83 -1.69 13.27
C SER A 339 -5.74 -0.30 12.65
N THR A 340 -6.82 0.50 12.72
CA THR A 340 -6.82 1.88 12.20
C THR A 340 -5.82 2.78 12.93
N ALA A 341 -5.74 2.68 14.27
CA ALA A 341 -4.75 3.43 15.04
C ALA A 341 -3.32 3.06 14.63
N PHE A 342 -3.07 1.77 14.44
CA PHE A 342 -1.78 1.24 13.99
C PHE A 342 -1.38 1.77 12.61
N GLU A 343 -2.31 1.72 11.65
CA GLU A 343 -2.08 2.18 10.28
C GLU A 343 -1.88 3.69 10.21
N ALA A 344 -2.64 4.46 10.99
CA ALA A 344 -2.47 5.92 11.05
C ALA A 344 -1.11 6.32 11.61
N MET A 345 -0.64 5.64 12.66
CA MET A 345 0.70 5.89 13.23
C MET A 345 1.80 5.56 12.22
N ALA A 346 1.73 4.40 11.57
CA ALA A 346 2.71 3.98 10.59
C ALA A 346 2.71 4.89 9.34
N GLY A 347 1.53 5.25 8.85
CA GLY A 347 1.38 6.13 7.67
C GLY A 347 1.89 7.54 7.90
N ALA A 348 1.58 8.15 9.07
CA ALA A 348 2.11 9.46 9.41
C ALA A 348 3.64 9.45 9.50
N ALA A 349 4.22 8.43 10.12
CA ALA A 349 5.66 8.23 10.22
C ALA A 349 6.30 8.07 8.82
N GLN A 350 5.68 7.28 7.94
CA GLN A 350 6.14 7.07 6.57
C GLN A 350 6.13 8.37 5.74
N LEU A 351 5.07 9.17 5.84
CA LEU A 351 4.98 10.45 5.12
C LEU A 351 6.11 11.42 5.49
N LEU A 352 6.38 11.56 6.79
CA LEU A 352 7.47 12.42 7.26
C LEU A 352 8.83 11.94 6.72
N SER A 353 9.05 10.64 6.73
CA SER A 353 10.27 10.02 6.22
C SER A 353 10.41 10.14 4.70
N LEU A 354 9.31 10.06 3.96
CA LEU A 354 9.33 10.21 2.50
C LEU A 354 9.79 11.63 2.10
N VAL A 355 9.30 12.66 2.79
CA VAL A 355 9.75 14.05 2.59
C VAL A 355 11.22 14.21 2.99
N ALA A 356 11.61 13.68 4.15
CA ALA A 356 12.99 13.74 4.61
C ALA A 356 13.94 13.01 3.63
N GLY A 357 13.55 11.83 3.15
CA GLY A 357 14.29 11.05 2.16
C GLY A 357 14.47 11.79 0.85
N ALA A 358 13.40 12.40 0.33
CA ALA A 358 13.44 13.19 -0.89
C ALA A 358 14.38 14.42 -0.79
N ALA A 359 14.46 15.03 0.40
CA ALA A 359 15.38 16.13 0.65
C ALA A 359 16.83 15.66 0.87
N LEU A 360 17.03 14.58 1.63
CA LEU A 360 18.36 14.10 2.00
C LEU A 360 19.10 13.44 0.84
N VAL A 361 18.40 12.80 -0.10
CA VAL A 361 19.01 12.12 -1.25
C VAL A 361 19.81 13.07 -2.16
N SER A 362 19.47 14.36 -2.13
CA SER A 362 20.21 15.40 -2.88
C SER A 362 21.44 15.96 -2.15
N LEU A 363 21.55 15.72 -0.82
CA LEU A 363 22.58 16.28 0.04
C LEU A 363 23.61 15.26 0.51
N VAL A 364 23.23 13.98 0.60
CA VAL A 364 24.05 12.92 1.17
C VAL A 364 24.10 11.74 0.19
N ASP A 365 25.26 11.09 0.08
CA ASP A 365 25.41 9.89 -0.73
C ASP A 365 24.36 8.83 -0.35
N TYR A 366 23.63 8.32 -1.35
CA TYR A 366 22.54 7.37 -1.16
C TYR A 366 22.98 6.09 -0.42
N ARG A 367 24.26 5.68 -0.56
CA ARG A 367 24.80 4.48 0.11
C ARG A 367 24.90 4.69 1.61
N VAL A 368 25.29 5.90 2.04
CA VAL A 368 25.34 6.27 3.46
C VAL A 368 23.93 6.28 4.04
N LEU A 369 22.97 6.86 3.32
CA LEU A 369 21.57 6.87 3.74
C LEU A 369 21.01 5.46 3.86
N LEU A 370 21.24 4.58 2.86
CA LEU A 370 20.83 3.17 2.91
C LEU A 370 21.48 2.42 4.07
N ALA A 371 22.77 2.63 4.33
CA ALA A 371 23.47 2.00 5.44
C ALA A 371 22.87 2.41 6.78
N VAL A 372 22.65 3.72 7.00
CA VAL A 372 22.03 4.24 8.23
C VAL A 372 20.61 3.69 8.42
N VAL A 373 19.79 3.77 7.37
CA VAL A 373 18.41 3.26 7.39
C VAL A 373 18.39 1.76 7.67
N GLY A 374 19.15 0.97 6.92
CA GLY A 374 19.17 -0.49 7.04
C GLY A 374 19.69 -0.95 8.40
N LEU A 375 20.79 -0.36 8.91
CA LEU A 375 21.33 -0.68 10.24
C LEU A 375 20.32 -0.33 11.35
N THR A 376 19.67 0.83 11.27
CA THR A 376 18.68 1.24 12.27
C THR A 376 17.47 0.29 12.27
N ILE A 377 17.00 -0.14 11.09
CA ILE A 377 15.92 -1.13 10.98
C ILE A 377 16.36 -2.49 11.57
N CYS A 378 17.57 -2.94 11.28
CA CYS A 378 18.10 -4.18 11.86
C CYS A 378 18.24 -4.11 13.40
N CYS A 379 18.67 -2.99 13.93
CA CYS A 379 18.72 -2.76 15.39
C CYS A 379 17.32 -2.79 16.01
N ALA A 380 16.31 -2.19 15.35
CA ALA A 380 14.92 -2.25 15.78
C ALA A 380 14.37 -3.69 15.78
N ALA A 381 14.70 -4.45 14.74
CA ALA A 381 14.33 -5.86 14.66
C ALA A 381 14.97 -6.69 15.79
N ALA A 382 16.24 -6.48 16.07
CA ALA A 382 16.94 -7.15 17.17
C ALA A 382 16.31 -6.82 18.54
N HIS A 383 15.89 -5.57 18.74
CA HIS A 383 15.16 -5.16 19.95
C HIS A 383 13.78 -5.85 20.03
N ALA A 384 13.07 -5.95 18.91
CA ALA A 384 11.78 -6.64 18.86
C ALA A 384 11.91 -8.15 19.17
N LEU A 385 12.97 -8.79 18.67
CA LEU A 385 13.24 -10.23 18.86
C LEU A 385 13.68 -10.58 20.28
N ARG A 386 14.33 -9.67 21.03
CA ARG A 386 14.81 -9.90 22.42
C ARG A 386 13.69 -10.01 23.46
N GLY A 387 12.44 -9.71 23.09
CA GLY A 387 11.30 -9.90 23.97
C GLY A 387 10.90 -11.35 24.05
N ARG A 388 11.24 -12.00 25.18
CA ARG A 388 10.75 -13.35 25.47
C ARG A 388 9.22 -13.37 25.39
N THR A 389 8.66 -14.24 24.54
CA THR A 389 7.29 -14.70 24.71
C THR A 389 7.20 -15.38 26.06
N PRO A 390 6.30 -14.97 26.97
CA PRO A 390 5.94 -15.85 28.07
C PRO A 390 5.40 -17.15 27.44
N ALA A 391 5.91 -18.29 27.91
CA ALA A 391 5.40 -19.58 27.49
C ALA A 391 3.87 -19.57 27.58
N GLU A 392 3.21 -20.04 26.50
CA GLU A 392 1.77 -20.23 26.49
C GLU A 392 1.35 -20.99 27.75
N HIS A 393 0.43 -20.40 28.51
CA HIS A 393 -0.28 -21.17 29.55
C HIS A 393 -0.91 -22.37 28.86
N PRO A 394 -0.71 -23.60 29.38
CA PRO A 394 -1.41 -24.78 28.89
C PRO A 394 -2.92 -24.51 28.96
N ARG A 395 -3.62 -24.79 27.87
CA ARG A 395 -5.09 -24.74 27.83
C ARG A 395 -5.61 -25.58 28.97
N PRO A 396 -6.51 -25.07 29.81
CA PRO A 396 -7.27 -25.96 30.69
C PRO A 396 -8.08 -26.89 29.81
N GLY A 397 -7.92 -28.21 30.05
CA GLY A 397 -8.58 -29.31 29.37
C GLY A 397 -10.10 -29.32 29.55
#